data_ad974ddef192c6df3ae02934028f8e39
#
_entry.id   ad974ddef192c6df3ae02934028f8e39
#
_cell.length_a   1.000
_cell.length_b   1.000
_cell.length_c   1.000
_cell.angle_alpha   90.00
_cell.angle_beta   90.00
_cell.angle_gamma   90.00
#
_symmetry.space_group_name_H-M   'P 1'
#
loop_
_entity.id
_entity.type
_entity.pdbx_description
1 polymer ?
#
loop_
_entity_poly.entity_id
_entity_poly.type
_entity_poly.pdbx_seq_one_letter_code
_entity_poly.pdbx_strand_id
1 'polypeptide(L)'
;QKKLTLEEYRSSLAVSHLKGFPRVFGLGNAKGKPVIIREYVKGITLAAATELLPHVDIGTFAGIEPITVAAIAKAVLKTLLNAQSLEGAFVHRDLSPRNIIIRTERASLQQQVNSCCFDICLVDLGSASYIEADSPFTTAQYGIWRFGTIEYAPPEMLTRDVEGIEGLRYSETIDTYALCSIMHLLLTLETPYQLASRINESPYLVKTKEEPQIKPDVPVNKLLKLADMGIKPYQEERFSVRGLHKELSRLV
;
A
#
# COMPACT_ATOMS: atom_id res chain seq x y z
N GLN A 1 -5.10 15.21 18.57
CA GLN A 1 -6.06 15.14 17.44
C GLN A 1 -5.90 16.31 16.47
N LYS A 2 -5.90 17.59 16.92
CA LYS A 2 -5.70 18.77 16.03
C LYS A 2 -4.37 18.70 15.24
N LYS A 3 -3.26 18.30 15.87
CA LYS A 3 -1.94 18.20 15.23
C LYS A 3 -1.95 17.13 14.13
N LEU A 4 -2.51 15.95 14.40
CA LEU A 4 -2.64 14.86 13.41
C LEU A 4 -3.45 15.26 12.19
N THR A 5 -4.59 15.95 12.38
CA THR A 5 -5.41 16.43 11.25
C THR A 5 -4.68 17.48 10.41
N LEU A 6 -3.86 18.32 11.02
CA LEU A 6 -3.05 19.30 10.28
C LEU A 6 -1.94 18.66 9.48
N GLU A 7 -1.30 17.62 9.99
CA GLU A 7 -0.27 16.86 9.28
C GLU A 7 -0.87 16.08 8.11
N GLU A 8 -1.99 15.38 8.32
CA GLU A 8 -2.74 14.73 7.24
C GLU A 8 -3.18 15.74 6.17
N TYR A 9 -3.65 16.92 6.58
CA TYR A 9 -4.02 17.99 5.66
C TYR A 9 -2.84 18.45 4.80
N ARG A 10 -1.67 18.69 5.41
CA ARG A 10 -0.45 19.09 4.68
C ARG A 10 -0.01 18.03 3.68
N SER A 11 0.06 16.77 4.11
CA SER A 11 0.42 15.65 3.23
C SER A 11 -0.57 15.50 2.09
N SER A 12 -1.88 15.59 2.38
CA SER A 12 -2.93 15.51 1.38
C SER A 12 -2.89 16.68 0.39
N LEU A 13 -2.66 17.92 0.88
CA LEU A 13 -2.61 19.12 0.06
C LEU A 13 -1.45 19.07 -0.93
N ALA A 14 -0.30 18.60 -0.50
CA ALA A 14 0.90 18.53 -1.32
C ALA A 14 0.74 17.62 -2.54
N VAL A 15 0.02 16.49 -2.43
CA VAL A 15 -0.24 15.56 -3.54
C VAL A 15 -1.57 15.83 -4.26
N SER A 16 -2.39 16.76 -3.76
CA SER A 16 -3.76 17.03 -4.22
C SER A 16 -3.87 17.39 -5.71
N HIS A 17 -2.82 17.92 -6.30
CA HIS A 17 -2.75 18.29 -7.72
C HIS A 17 -2.27 17.14 -8.62
N LEU A 18 -1.81 16.04 -8.04
CA LEU A 18 -1.29 14.89 -8.77
C LEU A 18 -2.41 13.90 -9.13
N LYS A 19 -2.28 13.31 -10.30
CA LYS A 19 -3.14 12.19 -10.69
C LYS A 19 -2.92 11.00 -9.76
N GLY A 20 -4.01 10.41 -9.27
CA GLY A 20 -3.97 9.24 -8.37
C GLY A 20 -4.13 9.60 -6.89
N PHE A 21 -4.42 10.87 -6.57
CA PHE A 21 -4.75 11.32 -5.23
C PHE A 21 -6.08 12.11 -5.22
N PRO A 22 -6.81 12.14 -4.08
CA PRO A 22 -8.01 12.98 -3.95
C PRO A 22 -7.65 14.45 -3.97
N ARG A 23 -8.48 15.28 -4.60
CA ARG A 23 -8.36 16.74 -4.47
C ARG A 23 -8.72 17.18 -3.05
N VAL A 24 -7.94 18.11 -2.51
CA VAL A 24 -8.21 18.76 -1.23
C VAL A 24 -8.79 20.14 -1.48
N PHE A 25 -9.96 20.41 -0.90
CA PHE A 25 -10.66 21.67 -1.06
C PHE A 25 -10.39 22.64 0.10
N GLY A 26 -10.02 22.12 1.26
CA GLY A 26 -9.70 22.94 2.41
C GLY A 26 -9.75 22.24 3.76
N LEU A 27 -9.55 23.02 4.79
CA LEU A 27 -9.69 22.66 6.20
C LEU A 27 -10.89 23.36 6.79
N GLY A 28 -11.77 22.63 7.42
CA GLY A 28 -12.97 23.16 8.07
C GLY A 28 -13.03 22.82 9.56
N ASN A 29 -14.14 23.19 10.18
CA ASN A 29 -14.46 22.82 11.56
C ASN A 29 -15.87 22.23 11.62
N ALA A 30 -16.01 21.06 12.18
CA ALA A 30 -17.29 20.42 12.43
C ALA A 30 -17.42 20.11 13.93
N LYS A 31 -18.37 20.76 14.60
CA LYS A 31 -18.63 20.60 16.05
C LYS A 31 -17.37 20.76 16.90
N GLY A 32 -16.55 21.79 16.62
CA GLY A 32 -15.32 22.08 17.34
C GLY A 32 -14.10 21.21 16.96
N LYS A 33 -14.24 20.28 16.03
CA LYS A 33 -13.16 19.41 15.55
C LYS A 33 -12.70 19.82 14.16
N PRO A 34 -11.39 19.89 13.87
CA PRO A 34 -10.88 20.13 12.52
C PRO A 34 -11.27 18.97 11.60
N VAL A 35 -11.69 19.30 10.39
CA VAL A 35 -12.06 18.33 9.35
C VAL A 35 -11.41 18.72 8.03
N ILE A 36 -10.93 17.75 7.28
CA ILE A 36 -10.40 17.94 5.94
C ILE A 36 -11.54 17.80 4.94
N ILE A 37 -11.71 18.81 4.09
CA ILE A 37 -12.70 18.82 3.01
C ILE A 37 -11.98 18.35 1.75
N ARG A 38 -12.33 17.17 1.24
CA ARG A 38 -11.70 16.57 0.07
C ARG A 38 -12.71 15.96 -0.90
N GLU A 39 -12.26 15.70 -2.10
CA GLU A 39 -13.01 15.00 -3.13
C GLU A 39 -13.57 13.67 -2.59
N TYR A 40 -14.84 13.43 -2.89
CA TYR A 40 -15.41 12.09 -2.76
C TYR A 40 -14.97 11.25 -3.96
N VAL A 41 -14.11 10.27 -3.73
CA VAL A 41 -13.60 9.39 -4.78
C VAL A 41 -14.66 8.34 -5.12
N LYS A 42 -15.31 8.49 -6.27
CA LYS A 42 -16.27 7.50 -6.76
C LYS A 42 -15.51 6.28 -7.30
N GLY A 43 -15.70 5.13 -6.66
CA GLY A 43 -15.00 3.91 -7.05
C GLY A 43 -15.23 2.77 -6.06
N ILE A 44 -14.43 1.74 -6.21
CA ILE A 44 -14.45 0.53 -5.40
C ILE A 44 -13.07 0.38 -4.76
N THR A 45 -12.99 0.13 -3.46
CA THR A 45 -11.70 -0.21 -2.82
C THR A 45 -11.16 -1.51 -3.41
N LEU A 46 -9.85 -1.65 -3.49
CA LEU A 46 -9.24 -2.89 -3.97
C LEU A 46 -9.67 -4.10 -3.11
N ALA A 47 -9.88 -3.89 -1.80
CA ALA A 47 -10.42 -4.93 -0.91
C ALA A 47 -11.81 -5.42 -1.35
N ALA A 48 -12.72 -4.51 -1.73
CA ALA A 48 -14.04 -4.90 -2.21
C ALA A 48 -14.01 -5.39 -3.67
N ALA A 49 -13.05 -4.93 -4.46
CA ALA A 49 -12.91 -5.37 -5.85
C ALA A 49 -12.36 -6.80 -5.97
N THR A 50 -11.67 -7.32 -4.95
CA THR A 50 -11.07 -8.67 -4.99
C THR A 50 -12.08 -9.75 -5.37
N GLU A 51 -13.31 -9.67 -4.89
CA GLU A 51 -14.38 -10.63 -5.23
C GLU A 51 -14.94 -10.46 -6.65
N LEU A 52 -14.71 -9.31 -7.29
CA LEU A 52 -15.25 -8.95 -8.60
C LEU A 52 -14.21 -9.05 -9.72
N LEU A 53 -12.95 -9.19 -9.38
CA LEU A 53 -11.85 -9.33 -10.34
C LEU A 53 -11.81 -10.75 -10.91
N PRO A 54 -11.28 -10.95 -12.13
CA PRO A 54 -11.18 -12.27 -12.73
C PRO A 54 -10.24 -13.17 -11.90
N HIS A 55 -10.76 -14.34 -11.57
CA HIS A 55 -10.02 -15.38 -10.84
C HIS A 55 -9.52 -16.45 -11.80
N VAL A 56 -8.42 -17.07 -11.41
CA VAL A 56 -7.94 -18.31 -12.03
C VAL A 56 -8.24 -19.45 -11.07
N ASP A 57 -9.06 -20.40 -11.52
CA ASP A 57 -9.31 -21.64 -10.80
C ASP A 57 -8.40 -22.74 -11.37
N ILE A 58 -7.47 -23.23 -10.57
CA ILE A 58 -6.60 -24.37 -10.93
C ILE A 58 -6.76 -25.43 -9.82
N GLY A 59 -7.70 -26.34 -9.99
CA GLY A 59 -7.99 -27.39 -9.01
C GLY A 59 -8.55 -26.84 -7.70
N THR A 60 -7.77 -26.88 -6.62
CA THR A 60 -8.15 -26.35 -5.29
C THR A 60 -7.73 -24.91 -5.06
N PHE A 61 -7.01 -24.33 -5.99
CA PHE A 61 -6.47 -22.96 -5.90
C PHE A 61 -7.34 -21.96 -6.65
N ALA A 62 -7.68 -20.85 -6.01
CA ALA A 62 -8.30 -19.68 -6.60
C ALA A 62 -7.46 -18.44 -6.25
N GLY A 63 -7.08 -17.66 -7.25
CA GLY A 63 -6.37 -16.38 -7.09
C GLY A 63 -6.79 -15.41 -8.19
N ILE A 64 -6.43 -14.14 -8.07
CA ILE A 64 -6.67 -13.16 -9.13
C ILE A 64 -5.71 -13.45 -10.30
N GLU A 65 -6.20 -13.30 -11.53
CA GLU A 65 -5.37 -13.45 -12.73
C GLU A 65 -4.09 -12.62 -12.66
N PRO A 66 -2.90 -13.22 -12.89
CA PRO A 66 -1.62 -12.52 -12.76
C PRO A 66 -1.50 -11.25 -13.62
N ILE A 67 -2.10 -11.23 -14.81
CA ILE A 67 -2.09 -10.04 -15.67
C ILE A 67 -2.86 -8.87 -15.04
N THR A 68 -4.00 -9.16 -14.41
CA THR A 68 -4.80 -8.19 -13.67
C THR A 68 -4.05 -7.65 -12.46
N VAL A 69 -3.41 -8.52 -11.67
CA VAL A 69 -2.59 -8.12 -10.50
C VAL A 69 -1.44 -7.22 -10.95
N ALA A 70 -0.72 -7.59 -12.00
CA ALA A 70 0.38 -6.79 -12.54
C ALA A 70 -0.08 -5.42 -13.03
N ALA A 71 -1.23 -5.35 -13.70
CA ALA A 71 -1.79 -4.08 -14.18
C ALA A 71 -2.19 -3.15 -13.01
N ILE A 72 -2.80 -3.67 -11.96
CA ILE A 72 -3.12 -2.93 -10.73
C ILE A 72 -1.83 -2.43 -10.06
N ALA A 73 -0.85 -3.31 -9.87
CA ALA A 73 0.43 -2.95 -9.24
C ALA A 73 1.17 -1.87 -10.04
N LYS A 74 1.20 -1.96 -11.37
CA LYS A 74 1.77 -0.90 -12.23
C LYS A 74 1.06 0.43 -12.05
N ALA A 75 -0.27 0.44 -11.95
CA ALA A 75 -1.05 1.67 -11.75
C ALA A 75 -0.76 2.31 -10.38
N VAL A 76 -0.64 1.50 -9.32
CA VAL A 76 -0.22 1.97 -7.98
C VAL A 76 1.20 2.56 -8.03
N LEU A 77 2.16 1.84 -8.62
CA LEU A 77 3.55 2.31 -8.75
C LEU A 77 3.64 3.60 -9.55
N LYS A 78 2.87 3.74 -10.62
CA LYS A 78 2.80 4.98 -11.40
C LYS A 78 2.30 6.16 -10.56
N THR A 79 1.34 5.92 -9.69
CA THR A 79 0.83 6.94 -8.75
C THR A 79 1.91 7.35 -7.75
N LEU A 80 2.63 6.38 -7.16
CA LEU A 80 3.74 6.65 -6.24
C LEU A 80 4.89 7.39 -6.94
N LEU A 81 5.25 7.01 -8.17
CA LEU A 81 6.28 7.71 -8.97
C LEU A 81 5.90 9.16 -9.26
N ASN A 82 4.61 9.46 -9.51
CA ASN A 82 4.16 10.84 -9.67
C ASN A 82 4.38 11.66 -8.38
N ALA A 83 4.17 11.06 -7.22
CA ALA A 83 4.39 11.73 -5.94
C ALA A 83 5.87 11.91 -5.60
N GLN A 84 6.74 11.03 -6.05
CA GLN A 84 8.21 11.16 -5.87
C GLN A 84 8.83 12.28 -6.70
N SER A 85 8.12 12.87 -7.68
CA SER A 85 8.58 14.03 -8.43
C SER A 85 8.51 15.34 -7.62
N LEU A 86 7.87 15.32 -6.46
CA LEU A 86 7.82 16.46 -5.54
C LEU A 86 9.15 16.63 -4.79
N GLU A 87 9.48 17.85 -4.40
CA GLU A 87 10.57 18.11 -3.46
C GLU A 87 10.32 17.39 -2.14
N GLY A 88 11.26 16.54 -1.72
CA GLY A 88 11.07 15.61 -0.63
C GLY A 88 10.32 14.35 -1.09
N ALA A 89 10.93 13.19 -0.94
CA ALA A 89 10.31 11.93 -1.36
C ALA A 89 9.04 11.66 -0.55
N PHE A 90 7.92 11.46 -1.24
CA PHE A 90 6.65 11.10 -0.62
C PHE A 90 6.63 9.60 -0.30
N VAL A 91 6.21 9.24 0.90
CA VAL A 91 5.96 7.87 1.33
C VAL A 91 4.57 7.79 1.94
N HIS A 92 3.73 6.88 1.45
CA HIS A 92 2.34 6.71 1.91
C HIS A 92 2.26 6.06 3.30
N ARG A 93 3.08 5.06 3.57
CA ARG A 93 3.25 4.30 4.82
C ARG A 93 2.07 3.46 5.28
N ASP A 94 0.93 3.56 4.65
CA ASP A 94 -0.28 2.80 5.01
C ASP A 94 -0.97 2.26 3.76
N LEU A 95 -0.18 1.76 2.80
CA LEU A 95 -0.76 1.07 1.65
C LEU A 95 -1.41 -0.23 2.10
N SER A 96 -2.68 -0.36 1.75
CA SER A 96 -3.50 -1.56 1.99
C SER A 96 -4.59 -1.64 0.93
N PRO A 97 -5.22 -2.80 0.71
CA PRO A 97 -6.32 -2.92 -0.24
C PRO A 97 -7.51 -1.98 0.05
N ARG A 98 -7.65 -1.50 1.29
CA ARG A 98 -8.71 -0.55 1.69
C ARG A 98 -8.37 0.89 1.31
N ASN A 99 -7.08 1.22 1.20
CA ASN A 99 -6.58 2.57 0.90
C ASN A 99 -6.27 2.76 -0.59
N ILE A 100 -6.54 1.74 -1.41
CA ILE A 100 -6.44 1.78 -2.87
C ILE A 100 -7.84 1.74 -3.44
N ILE A 101 -8.28 2.80 -4.12
CA ILE A 101 -9.58 2.88 -4.79
C ILE A 101 -9.36 2.77 -6.29
N ILE A 102 -10.10 1.86 -6.94
CA ILE A 102 -10.25 1.81 -8.39
C ILE A 102 -11.39 2.76 -8.74
N ARG A 103 -11.09 3.89 -9.38
CA ARG A 103 -12.09 4.89 -9.80
C ARG A 103 -12.98 4.31 -10.91
N THR A 104 -14.29 4.56 -10.82
CA THR A 104 -15.26 4.03 -11.80
C THR A 104 -16.04 5.13 -12.51
N GLU A 105 -15.57 6.38 -12.47
CA GLU A 105 -16.26 7.49 -13.12
C GLU A 105 -16.13 7.48 -14.65
N ARG A 106 -14.94 7.13 -15.15
CA ARG A 106 -14.63 7.18 -16.60
C ARG A 106 -14.77 5.82 -17.28
N ALA A 107 -14.48 4.76 -16.55
CA ALA A 107 -14.57 3.39 -17.04
C ALA A 107 -15.04 2.47 -15.90
N SER A 108 -15.95 1.54 -16.21
CA SER A 108 -16.37 0.52 -15.25
C SER A 108 -15.21 -0.39 -14.88
N LEU A 109 -15.31 -1.12 -13.76
CA LEU A 109 -14.30 -2.11 -13.35
C LEU A 109 -14.03 -3.11 -14.49
N GLN A 110 -15.09 -3.63 -15.13
CA GLN A 110 -14.97 -4.59 -16.23
C GLN A 110 -14.21 -4.01 -17.44
N GLN A 111 -14.46 -2.75 -17.80
CA GLN A 111 -13.71 -2.10 -18.88
C GLN A 111 -12.23 -1.94 -18.55
N GLN A 112 -11.90 -1.63 -17.28
CA GLN A 112 -10.51 -1.51 -16.82
C GLN A 112 -9.81 -2.87 -16.79
N VAL A 113 -10.50 -3.93 -16.37
CA VAL A 113 -10.00 -5.31 -16.43
C VAL A 113 -9.70 -5.68 -17.90
N ASN A 114 -10.67 -5.51 -18.81
CA ASN A 114 -10.53 -5.88 -20.21
C ASN A 114 -9.39 -5.13 -20.94
N SER A 115 -9.10 -3.89 -20.50
CA SER A 115 -8.03 -3.07 -21.08
C SER A 115 -6.70 -3.20 -20.32
N CYS A 116 -6.66 -3.93 -19.22
CA CYS A 116 -5.52 -3.96 -18.27
C CYS A 116 -5.03 -2.56 -17.88
N CYS A 117 -5.95 -1.60 -17.77
CA CYS A 117 -5.64 -0.21 -17.48
C CYS A 117 -6.50 0.31 -16.33
N PHE A 118 -5.91 0.40 -15.14
CA PHE A 118 -6.62 0.79 -13.91
C PHE A 118 -6.42 2.27 -13.57
N ASP A 119 -7.52 2.95 -13.24
CA ASP A 119 -7.51 4.33 -12.70
C ASP A 119 -7.51 4.27 -11.18
N ILE A 120 -6.33 4.32 -10.59
CA ILE A 120 -6.10 4.16 -9.15
C ILE A 120 -6.12 5.52 -8.45
N CYS A 121 -6.72 5.54 -7.26
CA CYS A 121 -6.62 6.64 -6.30
C CYS A 121 -6.17 6.11 -4.94
N LEU A 122 -5.05 6.64 -4.43
CA LEU A 122 -4.54 6.35 -3.08
C LEU A 122 -5.18 7.31 -2.08
N VAL A 123 -5.77 6.77 -1.03
CA VAL A 123 -6.49 7.53 -0.01
C VAL A 123 -5.93 7.23 1.38
N ASP A 124 -6.38 7.99 2.40
CA ASP A 124 -5.94 7.88 3.79
C ASP A 124 -4.44 8.21 3.97
N LEU A 125 -4.13 9.49 3.77
CA LEU A 125 -2.78 10.03 3.91
C LEU A 125 -2.41 10.42 5.36
N GLY A 126 -3.17 9.93 6.34
CA GLY A 126 -2.93 10.20 7.76
C GLY A 126 -1.60 9.68 8.29
N SER A 127 -1.00 8.71 7.61
CA SER A 127 0.32 8.17 7.92
C SER A 127 1.41 8.65 6.96
N ALA A 128 1.04 9.33 5.87
CA ALA A 128 1.98 9.80 4.86
C ALA A 128 2.94 10.87 5.40
N SER A 129 4.15 10.86 4.87
CA SER A 129 5.15 11.89 5.20
C SER A 129 5.99 12.23 3.99
N TYR A 130 6.57 13.42 4.08
CA TYR A 130 7.71 13.82 3.24
C TYR A 130 8.99 13.48 3.97
N ILE A 131 10.02 13.09 3.24
CA ILE A 131 11.37 12.97 3.75
C ILE A 131 11.93 14.39 3.84
N GLU A 132 11.54 15.13 4.89
CA GLU A 132 12.27 16.30 5.36
C GLU A 132 13.25 15.81 6.43
N ALA A 133 14.51 16.21 6.29
CA ALA A 133 15.60 15.76 7.16
C ALA A 133 15.39 16.05 8.66
N ASP A 134 14.45 16.93 9.02
CA ASP A 134 14.24 17.42 10.39
C ASP A 134 12.81 17.25 10.94
N SER A 135 11.95 16.45 10.28
CA SER A 135 10.56 16.31 10.76
C SER A 135 10.44 15.27 11.88
N PRO A 136 10.03 15.67 13.10
CA PRO A 136 9.83 14.73 14.20
C PRO A 136 8.67 13.78 13.91
N PHE A 137 8.88 12.54 14.24
CA PHE A 137 8.04 11.38 13.94
C PHE A 137 6.69 11.41 14.63
N THR A 138 5.59 11.43 13.88
CA THR A 138 4.23 11.41 14.43
C THR A 138 3.67 10.00 14.66
N THR A 139 4.00 9.04 13.81
CA THR A 139 3.45 7.67 13.88
C THR A 139 3.99 6.87 15.07
N ALA A 140 5.23 7.11 15.50
CA ALA A 140 5.82 6.41 16.63
C ALA A 140 5.21 6.79 17.98
N GLN A 141 4.72 8.03 18.11
CA GLN A 141 4.14 8.55 19.35
C GLN A 141 2.73 8.06 19.65
N TYR A 142 1.98 7.61 18.65
CA TYR A 142 0.55 7.35 18.80
C TYR A 142 0.15 5.88 18.76
N GLY A 143 1.08 4.94 18.56
CA GLY A 143 0.87 3.50 18.76
C GLY A 143 -0.40 2.95 18.10
N ILE A 144 -0.82 3.51 16.97
CA ILE A 144 -2.08 3.15 16.36
C ILE A 144 -1.93 1.84 15.60
N TRP A 145 -2.20 0.77 16.31
CA TRP A 145 -2.38 -0.55 15.75
C TRP A 145 -3.75 -0.61 15.05
N ARG A 146 -3.79 -0.33 13.77
CA ARG A 146 -4.97 -0.63 12.96
C ARG A 146 -4.83 -2.06 12.48
N PHE A 147 -5.66 -2.96 12.99
CA PHE A 147 -5.60 -4.41 12.70
C PHE A 147 -5.52 -4.78 11.21
N GLY A 148 -6.01 -3.96 10.30
CA GLY A 148 -5.92 -4.22 8.86
C GLY A 148 -4.59 -3.85 8.20
N THR A 149 -3.79 -2.99 8.81
CA THR A 149 -2.54 -2.45 8.24
C THR A 149 -1.33 -3.32 8.59
N ILE A 150 -1.37 -4.04 9.71
CA ILE A 150 -0.27 -4.89 10.21
C ILE A 150 0.15 -5.93 9.17
N GLU A 151 -0.79 -6.50 8.42
CA GLU A 151 -0.50 -7.50 7.39
C GLU A 151 0.44 -6.96 6.29
N TYR A 152 0.29 -5.69 5.92
CA TYR A 152 1.03 -5.07 4.82
C TYR A 152 2.22 -4.22 5.28
N ALA A 153 2.27 -3.83 6.55
CA ALA A 153 3.34 -2.99 7.09
C ALA A 153 4.67 -3.77 7.22
N PRO A 154 5.82 -3.22 6.81
CA PRO A 154 7.10 -3.86 7.01
C PRO A 154 7.53 -3.86 8.48
N PRO A 155 8.54 -4.69 8.86
CA PRO A 155 8.96 -4.86 10.25
C PRO A 155 9.28 -3.55 10.98
N GLU A 156 9.97 -2.61 10.35
CA GLU A 156 10.35 -1.33 10.96
C GLU A 156 9.15 -0.47 11.35
N MET A 157 7.98 -0.71 10.75
CA MET A 157 6.73 -0.04 11.12
C MET A 157 6.02 -0.72 12.30
N LEU A 158 6.44 -1.92 12.72
CA LEU A 158 5.79 -2.77 13.72
C LEU A 158 6.52 -2.84 15.04
N THR A 159 7.71 -2.26 15.17
CA THR A 159 8.46 -2.22 16.42
C THR A 159 8.22 -0.93 17.18
N ARG A 160 8.43 -0.98 18.50
CA ARG A 160 8.42 0.18 19.40
C ARG A 160 9.82 0.75 19.63
N ASP A 161 10.86 0.03 19.22
CA ASP A 161 12.24 0.50 19.27
C ASP A 161 12.44 1.57 18.20
N VAL A 162 12.43 2.82 18.64
CA VAL A 162 12.46 4.01 17.77
C VAL A 162 13.89 4.46 17.53
N GLU A 163 14.79 4.30 18.50
CA GLU A 163 16.16 4.86 18.44
C GLU A 163 16.99 4.25 17.31
N GLY A 164 16.82 2.95 17.01
CA GLY A 164 17.61 2.27 15.98
C GLY A 164 17.04 2.37 14.56
N ILE A 165 15.78 2.78 14.39
CA ILE A 165 15.05 2.58 13.13
C ILE A 165 14.31 3.83 12.60
N GLU A 166 14.47 4.98 13.25
CA GLU A 166 13.75 6.20 12.86
C GLU A 166 13.97 6.54 11.36
N GLY A 167 15.23 6.48 10.91
CA GLY A 167 15.58 6.73 9.51
C GLY A 167 14.94 5.75 8.53
N LEU A 168 14.74 4.50 8.94
CA LEU A 168 14.14 3.46 8.08
C LEU A 168 12.68 3.74 7.75
N ARG A 169 11.96 4.48 8.59
CA ARG A 169 10.53 4.79 8.41
C ARG A 169 10.25 5.87 7.38
N TYR A 170 11.26 6.43 6.73
CA TYR A 170 11.13 7.43 5.65
C TYR A 170 11.46 6.87 4.27
N SER A 171 11.77 5.59 4.17
CA SER A 171 12.11 4.97 2.89
C SER A 171 10.87 4.65 2.04
N GLU A 172 10.96 4.88 0.74
CA GLU A 172 9.97 4.45 -0.24
C GLU A 172 9.78 2.93 -0.29
N THR A 173 10.75 2.18 0.25
CA THR A 173 10.68 0.71 0.33
C THR A 173 9.60 0.19 1.28
N ILE A 174 9.04 1.06 2.13
CA ILE A 174 7.84 0.76 2.92
C ILE A 174 6.64 0.51 2.00
N ASP A 175 6.44 1.39 1.03
CA ASP A 175 5.31 1.31 0.10
C ASP A 175 5.48 0.15 -0.88
N THR A 176 6.71 -0.15 -1.33
CA THR A 176 6.96 -1.31 -2.19
C THR A 176 6.79 -2.63 -1.44
N TYR A 177 7.21 -2.74 -0.18
CA TYR A 177 6.92 -3.89 0.66
C TYR A 177 5.41 -4.12 0.80
N ALA A 178 4.67 -3.06 1.12
CA ALA A 178 3.22 -3.14 1.25
C ALA A 178 2.55 -3.55 -0.06
N LEU A 179 2.98 -2.98 -1.20
CA LEU A 179 2.46 -3.36 -2.51
C LEU A 179 2.77 -4.82 -2.86
N CYS A 180 3.98 -5.30 -2.57
CA CYS A 180 4.35 -6.71 -2.76
C CYS A 180 3.50 -7.65 -1.90
N SER A 181 3.22 -7.26 -0.64
CA SER A 181 2.30 -8.01 0.23
C SER A 181 0.87 -8.03 -0.30
N ILE A 182 0.41 -6.93 -0.93
CA ILE A 182 -0.89 -6.85 -1.61
C ILE A 182 -0.89 -7.75 -2.87
N MET A 183 0.18 -7.73 -3.67
CA MET A 183 0.30 -8.62 -4.83
C MET A 183 0.25 -10.09 -4.41
N HIS A 184 0.95 -10.46 -3.35
CA HIS A 184 0.89 -11.80 -2.77
C HIS A 184 -0.55 -12.17 -2.39
N LEU A 185 -1.25 -11.30 -1.64
CA LEU A 185 -2.66 -11.51 -1.28
C LEU A 185 -3.54 -11.72 -2.53
N LEU A 186 -3.42 -10.87 -3.54
CA LEU A 186 -4.26 -10.98 -4.75
C LEU A 186 -4.00 -12.27 -5.53
N LEU A 187 -2.74 -12.72 -5.56
CA LEU A 187 -2.34 -13.93 -6.28
C LEU A 187 -2.69 -15.22 -5.53
N THR A 188 -2.80 -15.18 -4.19
CA THR A 188 -2.97 -16.37 -3.35
C THR A 188 -4.26 -16.37 -2.53
N LEU A 189 -4.97 -15.22 -2.47
CA LEU A 189 -6.09 -14.91 -1.57
C LEU A 189 -5.75 -15.03 -0.08
N GLU A 190 -4.46 -15.06 0.25
CA GLU A 190 -3.96 -15.08 1.62
C GLU A 190 -2.88 -14.02 1.83
N THR A 191 -2.81 -13.46 3.03
CA THR A 191 -1.72 -12.56 3.38
C THR A 191 -0.42 -13.32 3.62
N PRO A 192 0.76 -12.74 3.34
CA PRO A 192 2.04 -13.46 3.37
C PRO A 192 2.35 -14.17 4.69
N TYR A 193 1.85 -13.65 5.81
CA TYR A 193 2.16 -14.17 7.16
C TYR A 193 0.94 -14.59 7.95
N GLN A 194 -0.28 -14.38 7.43
CA GLN A 194 -1.55 -14.76 8.06
C GLN A 194 -1.65 -14.29 9.53
N LEU A 195 -1.21 -13.07 9.81
CA LEU A 195 -1.10 -12.52 11.17
C LEU A 195 -2.44 -12.44 11.90
N ALA A 196 -3.55 -12.35 11.16
CA ALA A 196 -4.90 -12.35 11.74
C ALA A 196 -5.21 -13.62 12.53
N SER A 197 -4.60 -14.75 12.19
CA SER A 197 -4.74 -16.05 12.92
C SER A 197 -3.70 -16.23 14.04
N ARG A 198 -2.70 -15.34 14.14
CA ARG A 198 -1.52 -15.44 15.02
C ARG A 198 -1.57 -14.42 16.17
N ILE A 199 -2.69 -14.39 16.91
CA ILE A 199 -3.03 -13.33 17.88
C ILE A 199 -1.97 -13.16 19.00
N ASN A 200 -1.28 -14.23 19.39
CA ASN A 200 -0.31 -14.23 20.49
C ASN A 200 1.13 -14.05 20.02
N GLU A 201 1.38 -13.88 18.74
CA GLU A 201 2.71 -13.73 18.20
C GLU A 201 3.04 -12.26 17.90
N SER A 202 4.31 -11.87 18.07
CA SER A 202 4.74 -10.53 17.70
C SER A 202 4.81 -10.42 16.17
N PRO A 203 4.04 -9.54 15.53
CA PRO A 203 4.11 -9.34 14.08
C PRO A 203 5.51 -8.96 13.59
N TYR A 204 6.24 -8.20 14.39
CA TYR A 204 7.64 -7.86 14.12
C TYR A 204 8.53 -9.11 14.05
N LEU A 205 8.42 -10.00 15.04
CA LEU A 205 9.24 -11.21 15.08
C LEU A 205 8.88 -12.20 13.98
N VAL A 206 7.59 -12.33 13.66
CA VAL A 206 7.15 -13.18 12.56
C VAL A 206 7.78 -12.70 11.25
N LYS A 207 7.63 -11.42 10.92
CA LYS A 207 8.13 -10.86 9.65
C LYS A 207 9.65 -10.75 9.55
N THR A 208 10.36 -10.81 10.66
CA THR A 208 11.84 -10.80 10.65
C THR A 208 12.47 -12.18 10.63
N LYS A 209 11.73 -13.21 11.05
CA LYS A 209 12.27 -14.58 11.21
C LYS A 209 11.71 -15.59 10.21
N GLU A 210 10.57 -15.29 9.62
CA GLU A 210 9.88 -16.22 8.71
C GLU A 210 9.83 -15.66 7.30
N GLU A 211 9.83 -16.57 6.31
CA GLU A 211 9.55 -16.22 4.92
C GLU A 211 8.03 -16.19 4.67
N PRO A 212 7.56 -15.45 3.64
CA PRO A 212 6.16 -15.47 3.23
C PRO A 212 5.66 -16.89 2.99
N GLN A 213 4.45 -17.19 3.47
CA GLN A 213 3.86 -18.52 3.37
C GLN A 213 3.08 -18.67 2.08
N ILE A 214 3.38 -19.70 1.31
CA ILE A 214 2.64 -20.08 0.10
C ILE A 214 2.08 -21.49 0.33
N LYS A 215 0.79 -21.68 0.13
CA LYS A 215 0.19 -23.02 0.19
C LYS A 215 0.78 -23.91 -0.91
N PRO A 216 0.92 -25.23 -0.65
CA PRO A 216 1.53 -26.17 -1.60
C PRO A 216 0.81 -26.28 -2.96
N ASP A 217 -0.48 -26.01 -2.99
CA ASP A 217 -1.35 -26.06 -4.17
C ASP A 217 -1.36 -24.77 -4.99
N VAL A 218 -0.74 -23.68 -4.49
CA VAL A 218 -0.63 -22.41 -5.19
C VAL A 218 0.38 -22.51 -6.33
N PRO A 219 0.00 -22.26 -7.60
CA PRO A 219 0.94 -22.22 -8.71
C PRO A 219 1.92 -21.05 -8.56
N VAL A 220 3.18 -21.38 -8.29
CA VAL A 220 4.24 -20.37 -8.17
C VAL A 220 4.60 -19.85 -9.56
N ASN A 221 4.13 -18.67 -9.89
CA ASN A 221 4.45 -17.97 -11.13
C ASN A 221 5.54 -16.89 -10.92
N LYS A 222 6.02 -16.30 -12.03
CA LYS A 222 7.06 -15.25 -11.98
C LYS A 222 6.63 -14.01 -11.20
N LEU A 223 5.33 -13.67 -11.21
CA LEU A 223 4.81 -12.50 -10.52
C LEU A 223 4.76 -12.71 -9.01
N LEU A 224 4.37 -13.92 -8.55
CA LEU A 224 4.39 -14.27 -7.13
C LEU A 224 5.82 -14.28 -6.60
N LYS A 225 6.77 -14.84 -7.36
CA LYS A 225 8.21 -14.76 -6.99
C LYS A 225 8.69 -13.32 -6.86
N LEU A 226 8.30 -12.44 -7.77
CA LEU A 226 8.65 -11.02 -7.70
C LEU A 226 8.05 -10.36 -6.45
N ALA A 227 6.79 -10.67 -6.12
CA ALA A 227 6.15 -10.18 -4.90
C ALA A 227 6.93 -10.63 -3.65
N ASP A 228 7.26 -11.91 -3.53
CA ASP A 228 8.01 -12.45 -2.39
C ASP A 228 9.43 -11.87 -2.26
N MET A 229 10.08 -11.58 -3.40
CA MET A 229 11.37 -10.86 -3.39
C MET A 229 11.26 -9.44 -2.83
N GLY A 230 10.11 -8.80 -2.89
CA GLY A 230 9.87 -7.47 -2.32
C GLY A 230 9.45 -7.50 -0.85
N ILE A 231 9.07 -8.68 -0.30
CA ILE A 231 8.66 -8.86 1.09
C ILE A 231 9.87 -9.30 1.93
N LYS A 232 10.96 -8.50 1.92
CA LYS A 232 12.17 -8.79 2.69
C LYS A 232 12.20 -8.00 3.99
N PRO A 233 12.71 -8.58 5.10
CA PRO A 233 12.76 -7.91 6.39
C PRO A 233 13.65 -6.65 6.37
N TYR A 234 14.75 -6.68 5.60
CA TYR A 234 15.72 -5.58 5.52
C TYR A 234 15.46 -4.69 4.31
N GLN A 235 15.56 -3.38 4.51
CA GLN A 235 15.22 -2.38 3.48
C GLN A 235 16.14 -2.45 2.25
N GLU A 236 17.42 -2.71 2.46
CA GLU A 236 18.44 -2.82 1.41
C GLU A 236 18.20 -3.98 0.43
N GLU A 237 17.40 -4.96 0.85
CA GLU A 237 17.04 -6.12 0.02
C GLU A 237 15.75 -5.88 -0.80
N ARG A 238 15.03 -4.79 -0.52
CA ARG A 238 13.75 -4.47 -1.17
C ARG A 238 13.93 -3.61 -2.41
N PHE A 239 12.94 -3.64 -3.26
CA PHE A 239 12.89 -2.78 -4.42
C PHE A 239 12.63 -1.31 -4.04
N SER A 240 13.26 -0.38 -4.75
CA SER A 240 12.74 0.98 -4.86
C SER A 240 11.44 0.99 -5.69
N VAL A 241 10.64 2.06 -5.61
CA VAL A 241 9.41 2.18 -6.43
C VAL A 241 9.74 2.09 -7.92
N ARG A 242 10.80 2.74 -8.37
CA ARG A 242 11.28 2.68 -9.76
C ARG A 242 11.80 1.28 -10.12
N GLY A 243 12.51 0.63 -9.20
CA GLY A 243 13.03 -0.73 -9.37
C GLY A 243 11.90 -1.74 -9.59
N LEU A 244 10.90 -1.74 -8.71
CA LEU A 244 9.75 -2.65 -8.82
C LEU A 244 8.94 -2.38 -10.10
N HIS A 245 8.73 -1.11 -10.46
CA HIS A 245 8.05 -0.76 -11.71
C HIS A 245 8.79 -1.28 -12.95
N LYS A 246 10.13 -1.22 -12.95
CA LYS A 246 10.96 -1.74 -14.04
C LYS A 246 10.85 -3.27 -14.14
N GLU A 247 10.95 -3.99 -13.02
CA GLU A 247 10.84 -5.46 -13.02
C GLU A 247 9.43 -5.92 -13.44
N LEU A 248 8.36 -5.29 -12.95
CA LEU A 248 7.00 -5.57 -13.42
C LEU A 248 6.83 -5.31 -14.91
N SER A 249 7.48 -4.27 -15.45
CA SER A 249 7.38 -3.95 -16.88
C SER A 249 8.14 -4.91 -17.78
N ARG A 250 9.02 -5.74 -17.23
CA ARG A 250 9.72 -6.82 -17.97
C ARG A 250 8.93 -8.12 -17.99
N LEU A 251 8.00 -8.29 -17.05
CA LEU A 251 7.23 -9.53 -16.90
C LEU A 251 5.91 -9.52 -17.70
N VAL A 252 5.43 -8.32 -18.08
CA VAL A 252 4.09 -8.12 -18.68
C VAL A 252 4.17 -7.27 -19.92
#